data_6e8f795357d37f0aefb92d795322678d
#
_entry.id   6e8f795357d37f0aefb92d795322678d
#
_cell.length_a   1.000
_cell.length_b   1.000
_cell.length_c   1.000
_cell.angle_alpha   90.00
_cell.angle_beta   90.00
_cell.angle_gamma   90.00
#
_symmetry.space_group_name_H-M   'P 1'
#
loop_
_entity.id
_entity.type
_entity.pdbx_description
1 polymer ?
#
loop_
_entity_poly.entity_id
_entity_poly.type
_entity_poly.pdbx_seq_one_letter_code
_entity_poly.pdbx_strand_id
1 'polypeptide(L)'
;MKSRRILTALAAGAAAALAAPAVASAEIIELGSAPPGTPPSCPGQPCLAVSRTTGYQAKVGTTRGLMAVPKTGRIVAWSIALGNPGAQQTEFFNERLGGESEARITVLDPQQKLRSQVMAQGTSRRLARYFGSTPQFALSRSIRVRKGWVVALTVPTWAPALSVGLGADTSWRASRARGDCDDTQAQTAQLRFEQIAQYYCLYRTARLTYTATLIPDAPRSQTAEQ
;
A
#
# COMPACT_ATOMS: atom_id res chain seq x y z
N MET A 1 85.88 -35.55 -12.86
CA MET A 1 84.97 -34.80 -11.98
C MET A 1 83.87 -34.24 -12.85
N LYS A 2 82.63 -34.81 -12.76
CA LYS A 2 81.47 -34.41 -13.59
C LYS A 2 80.50 -33.65 -12.71
N SER A 3 80.30 -32.34 -12.98
CA SER A 3 79.35 -31.48 -12.28
C SER A 3 77.93 -31.68 -12.86
N ARG A 4 76.98 -32.11 -12.05
CA ARG A 4 75.53 -32.21 -12.41
C ARG A 4 74.89 -30.89 -12.06
N ARG A 5 74.30 -30.23 -13.12
CA ARG A 5 73.44 -29.06 -12.92
C ARG A 5 72.00 -29.56 -12.68
N ILE A 6 71.44 -29.20 -11.57
CA ILE A 6 70.02 -29.45 -11.24
C ILE A 6 69.23 -28.26 -11.74
N LEU A 7 68.33 -28.50 -12.69
CA LEU A 7 67.30 -27.53 -13.13
C LEU A 7 66.09 -27.65 -12.23
N THR A 8 65.82 -26.56 -11.48
CA THR A 8 64.60 -26.41 -10.69
C THR A 8 63.51 -25.76 -11.56
N ALA A 9 62.46 -26.52 -11.91
CA ALA A 9 61.30 -25.99 -12.62
C ALA A 9 60.33 -25.37 -11.57
N LEU A 10 60.08 -24.04 -11.66
CA LEU A 10 59.01 -23.36 -10.95
C LEU A 10 57.69 -23.59 -11.69
N ALA A 11 56.76 -24.30 -11.12
CA ALA A 11 55.37 -24.40 -11.55
C ALA A 11 54.60 -23.20 -11.03
N ALA A 12 54.20 -22.25 -11.90
CA ALA A 12 53.30 -21.16 -11.58
C ALA A 12 51.85 -21.67 -11.62
N GLY A 13 51.25 -21.89 -10.48
CA GLY A 13 49.81 -22.22 -10.34
C GLY A 13 48.95 -20.97 -10.49
N ALA A 14 48.22 -20.87 -11.60
CA ALA A 14 47.20 -19.84 -11.77
C ALA A 14 45.93 -20.21 -10.94
N ALA A 15 45.68 -19.49 -9.86
CA ALA A 15 44.46 -19.60 -9.10
C ALA A 15 43.33 -18.83 -9.83
N ALA A 16 42.46 -19.55 -10.51
CA ALA A 16 41.22 -18.98 -11.07
C ALA A 16 40.24 -18.69 -9.93
N ALA A 17 40.07 -17.42 -9.57
CA ALA A 17 39.06 -16.99 -8.62
C ALA A 17 37.68 -17.13 -9.27
N LEU A 18 36.90 -18.14 -8.89
CA LEU A 18 35.51 -18.29 -9.24
C LEU A 18 34.71 -17.19 -8.53
N ALA A 19 34.36 -16.11 -9.25
CA ALA A 19 33.42 -15.10 -8.76
C ALA A 19 32.01 -15.73 -8.73
N ALA A 20 31.54 -16.10 -7.54
CA ALA A 20 30.16 -16.52 -7.34
C ALA A 20 29.20 -15.35 -7.67
N PRO A 21 28.16 -15.57 -8.48
CA PRO A 21 27.19 -14.51 -8.74
C PRO A 21 26.51 -14.13 -7.43
N ALA A 22 26.59 -12.85 -7.04
CA ALA A 22 25.86 -12.31 -5.91
C ALA A 22 24.35 -12.38 -6.22
N VAL A 23 23.62 -13.26 -5.56
CA VAL A 23 22.15 -13.30 -5.65
C VAL A 23 21.65 -12.01 -4.99
N ALA A 24 21.27 -11.03 -5.79
CA ALA A 24 20.62 -9.83 -5.31
C ALA A 24 19.23 -10.22 -4.77
N SER A 25 19.09 -10.27 -3.44
CA SER A 25 17.76 -10.42 -2.81
C SER A 25 16.94 -9.18 -3.12
N ALA A 26 15.76 -9.37 -3.74
CA ALA A 26 14.84 -8.27 -3.99
C ALA A 26 14.32 -7.74 -2.65
N GLU A 27 14.51 -6.46 -2.38
CA GLU A 27 13.93 -5.80 -1.21
C GLU A 27 12.41 -5.76 -1.37
N ILE A 28 11.69 -6.14 -0.31
CA ILE A 28 10.22 -6.04 -0.25
C ILE A 28 9.87 -5.05 0.84
N ILE A 29 9.06 -4.05 0.52
CA ILE A 29 8.59 -3.04 1.46
C ILE A 29 7.07 -3.14 1.58
N GLU A 30 6.56 -3.30 2.80
CA GLU A 30 5.13 -3.27 3.08
C GLU A 30 4.73 -1.87 3.54
N LEU A 31 4.00 -1.14 2.69
CA LEU A 31 3.47 0.18 3.00
C LEU A 31 2.24 0.07 3.89
N GLY A 32 2.13 0.90 4.91
CA GLY A 32 0.93 1.00 5.74
C GLY A 32 0.79 -0.10 6.79
N SER A 33 1.82 -0.90 7.06
CA SER A 33 1.76 -1.94 8.09
C SER A 33 1.29 -1.37 9.44
N ALA A 34 0.40 -2.10 10.09
CA ALA A 34 -0.18 -1.73 11.38
C ALA A 34 0.55 -2.43 12.53
N PRO A 35 0.65 -1.81 13.71
CA PRO A 35 0.94 -2.56 14.92
C PRO A 35 -0.07 -3.70 15.11
N PRO A 36 0.32 -4.83 15.70
CA PRO A 36 -0.61 -5.88 16.10
C PRO A 36 -1.73 -5.32 16.99
N GLY A 37 -2.96 -5.80 16.83
CA GLY A 37 -4.06 -5.44 17.73
C GLY A 37 -4.94 -4.26 17.27
N THR A 38 -4.89 -3.87 15.98
CA THR A 38 -5.78 -2.84 15.42
C THR A 38 -6.85 -3.47 14.51
N PRO A 39 -7.83 -4.21 15.07
CA PRO A 39 -8.86 -4.86 14.26
C PRO A 39 -9.85 -3.84 13.69
N PRO A 40 -10.51 -4.14 12.55
CA PRO A 40 -11.67 -3.38 12.08
C PRO A 40 -12.80 -3.39 13.11
N SER A 41 -13.64 -2.34 13.11
CA SER A 41 -14.68 -2.13 14.12
C SER A 41 -15.85 -3.11 14.06
N CYS A 42 -16.16 -3.66 12.88
CA CYS A 42 -17.26 -4.63 12.70
C CYS A 42 -16.83 -6.04 13.14
N PRO A 43 -17.71 -6.81 13.81
CA PRO A 43 -19.15 -6.58 14.04
C PRO A 43 -19.46 -5.76 15.28
N GLY A 44 -18.46 -5.19 15.96
CA GLY A 44 -18.62 -4.42 17.19
C GLY A 44 -19.59 -3.25 17.06
N GLN A 45 -19.82 -2.54 18.15
CA GLN A 45 -20.62 -1.33 18.19
C GLN A 45 -19.76 -0.15 18.65
N PRO A 46 -19.60 0.88 17.82
CA PRO A 46 -20.21 1.01 16.50
C PRO A 46 -19.48 0.17 15.42
N CYS A 47 -20.24 -0.54 14.56
CA CYS A 47 -19.71 -1.11 13.33
C CYS A 47 -19.67 -0.01 12.28
N LEU A 48 -18.47 0.47 11.95
CA LEU A 48 -18.26 1.56 11.00
C LEU A 48 -17.54 1.05 9.77
N ALA A 49 -18.00 1.49 8.61
CA ALA A 49 -17.39 1.20 7.33
C ALA A 49 -16.83 2.48 6.70
N VAL A 50 -15.71 2.38 6.00
CA VAL A 50 -15.29 3.41 5.06
C VAL A 50 -16.15 3.30 3.81
N SER A 51 -16.59 4.46 3.25
CA SER A 51 -17.52 4.45 2.12
C SER A 51 -17.30 5.61 1.15
N ARG A 52 -17.57 5.34 -0.13
CA ARG A 52 -17.71 6.30 -1.23
C ARG A 52 -16.57 7.32 -1.30
N THR A 53 -15.35 6.88 -1.00
CA THR A 53 -14.17 7.77 -0.93
C THR A 53 -12.89 7.05 -1.35
N THR A 54 -11.87 7.82 -1.66
CA THR A 54 -10.48 7.37 -1.72
C THR A 54 -9.76 7.91 -0.49
N GLY A 55 -9.05 7.05 0.24
CA GLY A 55 -8.40 7.47 1.48
C GLY A 55 -7.04 6.83 1.70
N TYR A 56 -6.22 7.49 2.50
CA TYR A 56 -4.93 6.97 2.94
C TYR A 56 -4.61 7.34 4.37
N GLN A 57 -3.82 6.50 5.03
CA GLN A 57 -3.36 6.73 6.38
C GLN A 57 -2.43 7.94 6.43
N ALA A 58 -2.79 8.94 7.22
CA ALA A 58 -2.04 10.18 7.34
C ALA A 58 -1.00 10.13 8.48
N LYS A 59 -1.37 9.48 9.61
CA LYS A 59 -0.53 9.38 10.81
C LYS A 59 -0.90 8.16 11.66
N VAL A 60 0.09 7.48 12.24
CA VAL A 60 -0.07 6.47 13.27
C VAL A 60 1.04 6.67 14.31
N GLY A 61 0.69 7.00 15.55
CA GLY A 61 1.64 7.39 16.57
C GLY A 61 2.45 8.61 16.14
N THR A 62 3.76 8.50 16.11
CA THR A 62 4.66 9.54 15.61
C THR A 62 4.91 9.47 14.11
N THR A 63 4.59 8.35 13.46
CA THR A 63 4.90 8.10 12.05
C THR A 63 3.89 8.76 11.12
N ARG A 64 4.40 9.49 10.14
CA ARG A 64 3.64 10.09 9.04
C ARG A 64 4.05 9.45 7.71
N GLY A 65 3.18 9.58 6.70
CA GLY A 65 3.51 9.14 5.35
C GLY A 65 3.65 7.62 5.19
N LEU A 66 2.96 6.83 6.03
CA LEU A 66 3.01 5.36 5.98
C LEU A 66 2.68 4.78 4.61
N MET A 67 1.85 5.49 3.85
CA MET A 67 1.43 5.09 2.51
C MET A 67 2.22 5.81 1.41
N ALA A 68 3.22 6.64 1.77
CA ALA A 68 4.10 7.27 0.80
C ALA A 68 5.14 6.27 0.30
N VAL A 69 5.35 6.24 -1.01
CA VAL A 69 6.33 5.38 -1.67
C VAL A 69 7.74 5.88 -1.35
N PRO A 70 8.56 5.13 -0.59
CA PRO A 70 9.89 5.58 -0.17
C PRO A 70 10.95 5.46 -1.28
N LYS A 71 10.76 4.54 -2.21
CA LYS A 71 11.64 4.26 -3.35
C LYS A 71 10.83 4.02 -4.61
N THR A 72 11.30 4.48 -5.76
CA THR A 72 10.69 4.15 -7.06
C THR A 72 10.71 2.63 -7.26
N GLY A 73 9.62 2.07 -7.80
CA GLY A 73 9.45 0.63 -7.94
C GLY A 73 8.09 0.23 -8.48
N ARG A 74 7.57 -0.90 -7.99
CA ARG A 74 6.29 -1.46 -8.42
C ARG A 74 5.48 -1.96 -7.23
N ILE A 75 4.20 -1.58 -7.17
CA ILE A 75 3.23 -2.24 -6.31
C ILE A 75 2.81 -3.55 -6.99
N VAL A 76 2.92 -4.65 -6.26
CA VAL A 76 2.66 -6.01 -6.79
C VAL A 76 1.45 -6.67 -6.14
N ALA A 77 1.12 -6.28 -4.91
CA ALA A 77 -0.01 -6.81 -4.15
C ALA A 77 -0.52 -5.76 -3.16
N TRP A 78 -1.69 -6.01 -2.59
CA TRP A 78 -2.22 -5.27 -1.46
C TRP A 78 -3.05 -6.18 -0.57
N SER A 79 -3.12 -5.86 0.72
CA SER A 79 -3.91 -6.59 1.70
C SER A 79 -4.90 -5.65 2.37
N ILE A 80 -6.01 -6.18 2.85
CA ILE A 80 -7.03 -5.43 3.57
C ILE A 80 -7.60 -6.27 4.70
N ALA A 81 -7.48 -5.82 5.94
CA ALA A 81 -8.13 -6.46 7.06
C ALA A 81 -9.59 -6.03 7.10
N LEU A 82 -10.49 -6.98 7.03
CA LEU A 82 -11.94 -6.77 6.95
C LEU A 82 -12.61 -7.21 8.25
N GLY A 83 -13.46 -6.36 8.80
CA GLY A 83 -14.40 -6.73 9.83
C GLY A 83 -15.42 -7.75 9.31
N ASN A 84 -16.18 -8.34 10.23
CA ASN A 84 -17.22 -9.32 9.90
C ASN A 84 -18.62 -8.76 10.27
N PRO A 85 -19.17 -7.81 9.47
CA PRO A 85 -20.48 -7.27 9.76
C PRO A 85 -21.55 -8.36 9.73
N GLY A 86 -22.52 -8.31 10.63
CA GLY A 86 -23.68 -9.20 10.62
C GLY A 86 -24.58 -8.96 9.40
N ALA A 87 -25.52 -9.88 9.14
CA ALA A 87 -26.40 -9.81 7.98
C ALA A 87 -27.15 -8.47 7.88
N GLN A 88 -27.77 -8.00 8.99
CA GLN A 88 -28.48 -6.72 9.03
C GLN A 88 -27.57 -5.51 8.78
N GLN A 89 -26.32 -5.54 9.32
CA GLN A 89 -25.35 -4.48 9.08
C GLN A 89 -24.94 -4.46 7.59
N THR A 90 -24.73 -5.63 7.01
CA THR A 90 -24.38 -5.78 5.59
C THR A 90 -25.50 -5.27 4.69
N GLU A 91 -26.74 -5.64 4.96
CA GLU A 91 -27.92 -5.17 4.24
C GLU A 91 -28.05 -3.64 4.31
N PHE A 92 -27.96 -3.08 5.52
CA PHE A 92 -27.98 -1.62 5.74
C PHE A 92 -26.91 -0.91 4.91
N PHE A 93 -25.66 -1.41 4.92
CA PHE A 93 -24.59 -0.79 4.13
C PHE A 93 -24.80 -0.93 2.63
N ASN A 94 -25.27 -2.08 2.15
CA ASN A 94 -25.58 -2.28 0.74
C ASN A 94 -26.65 -1.30 0.24
N GLU A 95 -27.72 -1.11 1.00
CA GLU A 95 -28.81 -0.19 0.65
C GLU A 95 -28.37 1.28 0.68
N ARG A 96 -27.57 1.66 1.68
CA ARG A 96 -27.26 3.07 1.94
C ARG A 96 -25.99 3.56 1.26
N LEU A 97 -25.04 2.66 0.94
CA LEU A 97 -23.69 3.04 0.53
C LEU A 97 -23.33 2.58 -0.88
N GLY A 98 -24.34 2.29 -1.72
CA GLY A 98 -24.15 2.12 -3.16
C GLY A 98 -23.95 0.69 -3.64
N GLY A 99 -24.41 -0.31 -2.89
CA GLY A 99 -24.42 -1.71 -3.30
C GLY A 99 -23.41 -2.56 -2.56
N GLU A 100 -22.99 -3.68 -3.14
CA GLU A 100 -22.09 -4.64 -2.52
C GLU A 100 -20.75 -4.02 -2.13
N SER A 101 -20.15 -4.54 -1.05
CA SER A 101 -18.85 -4.10 -0.54
C SER A 101 -17.73 -4.30 -1.58
N GLU A 102 -17.03 -3.20 -1.91
CA GLU A 102 -16.04 -3.18 -2.98
C GLU A 102 -14.88 -2.22 -2.66
N ALA A 103 -13.65 -2.63 -2.99
CA ALA A 103 -12.48 -1.76 -2.90
C ALA A 103 -11.41 -2.09 -3.93
N ARG A 104 -10.48 -1.14 -4.14
CA ARG A 104 -9.27 -1.29 -4.93
C ARG A 104 -8.15 -0.40 -4.42
N ILE A 105 -6.94 -0.72 -4.82
CA ILE A 105 -5.78 0.16 -4.58
C ILE A 105 -5.73 1.25 -5.67
N THR A 106 -5.34 2.45 -5.27
CA THR A 106 -5.15 3.59 -6.16
C THR A 106 -3.81 4.25 -5.87
N VAL A 107 -3.05 4.57 -6.89
CA VAL A 107 -1.80 5.32 -6.78
C VAL A 107 -2.08 6.78 -7.09
N LEU A 108 -1.64 7.65 -6.19
CA LEU A 108 -1.86 9.08 -6.22
C LEU A 108 -0.54 9.83 -6.36
N ASP A 109 -0.53 10.88 -7.18
CA ASP A 109 0.51 11.91 -7.20
C ASP A 109 0.06 13.10 -6.35
N PRO A 110 0.67 13.32 -5.16
CA PRO A 110 0.34 14.44 -4.30
C PRO A 110 0.71 15.79 -4.95
N GLN A 111 -0.23 16.72 -4.89
CA GLN A 111 -0.09 18.07 -5.40
C GLN A 111 -0.29 19.10 -4.29
N GLN A 112 -0.11 20.40 -4.61
CA GLN A 112 -0.33 21.48 -3.67
C GLN A 112 -1.77 21.53 -3.14
N LYS A 113 -1.99 22.17 -2.00
CA LYS A 113 -3.29 22.41 -1.36
C LYS A 113 -4.08 21.11 -1.07
N LEU A 114 -3.37 20.05 -0.64
CA LEU A 114 -3.95 18.72 -0.33
C LEU A 114 -4.70 18.09 -1.52
N ARG A 115 -4.36 18.43 -2.75
CA ARG A 115 -4.88 17.77 -3.93
C ARG A 115 -4.03 16.54 -4.26
N SER A 116 -4.64 15.55 -4.89
CA SER A 116 -3.91 14.41 -5.44
C SER A 116 -4.56 13.95 -6.73
N GLN A 117 -3.73 13.59 -7.69
CA GLN A 117 -4.14 13.08 -8.99
C GLN A 117 -3.98 11.56 -9.04
N VAL A 118 -4.94 10.88 -9.65
CA VAL A 118 -4.86 9.43 -9.88
C VAL A 118 -3.88 9.13 -11.02
N MET A 119 -2.83 8.36 -10.70
CA MET A 119 -1.82 7.93 -11.64
C MET A 119 -2.00 6.49 -12.13
N ALA A 120 -2.62 5.64 -11.32
CA ALA A 120 -2.95 4.27 -11.67
C ALA A 120 -3.94 3.67 -10.65
N GLN A 121 -4.63 2.63 -11.05
CA GLN A 121 -5.57 1.89 -10.20
C GLN A 121 -5.44 0.38 -10.43
N GLY A 122 -5.58 -0.39 -9.36
CA GLY A 122 -5.75 -1.83 -9.43
C GLY A 122 -7.19 -2.21 -9.82
N THR A 123 -7.38 -3.48 -10.15
CA THR A 123 -8.71 -4.05 -10.37
C THR A 123 -9.52 -4.03 -9.08
N SER A 124 -10.76 -3.61 -9.17
CA SER A 124 -11.71 -3.63 -8.05
C SER A 124 -12.00 -5.05 -7.57
N ARG A 125 -12.20 -5.22 -6.27
CA ARG A 125 -12.46 -6.50 -5.62
C ARG A 125 -13.76 -6.43 -4.83
N ARG A 126 -14.68 -7.35 -5.09
CA ARG A 126 -15.84 -7.59 -4.22
C ARG A 126 -15.35 -8.26 -2.93
N LEU A 127 -15.74 -7.71 -1.78
CA LEU A 127 -15.13 -8.06 -0.50
C LEU A 127 -15.99 -8.98 0.36
N ALA A 128 -17.28 -9.14 0.08
CA ALA A 128 -18.21 -9.85 0.95
C ALA A 128 -17.74 -11.26 1.36
N ARG A 129 -17.17 -12.04 0.44
CA ARG A 129 -16.65 -13.39 0.72
C ARG A 129 -15.41 -13.43 1.60
N TYR A 130 -14.82 -12.30 1.92
CA TYR A 130 -13.61 -12.18 2.72
C TYR A 130 -13.84 -11.51 4.07
N PHE A 131 -15.08 -11.22 4.44
CA PHE A 131 -15.39 -10.62 5.73
C PHE A 131 -14.81 -11.46 6.89
N GLY A 132 -14.29 -10.78 7.90
CA GLY A 132 -13.61 -11.41 9.04
C GLY A 132 -12.19 -11.92 8.76
N SER A 133 -11.63 -11.64 7.58
CA SER A 133 -10.27 -12.08 7.21
C SER A 133 -9.41 -10.94 6.69
N THR A 134 -8.13 -11.26 6.44
CA THR A 134 -7.16 -10.32 5.84
C THR A 134 -6.65 -10.88 4.51
N PRO A 135 -7.45 -10.83 3.44
CA PRO A 135 -7.02 -11.31 2.14
C PRO A 135 -5.88 -10.45 1.58
N GLN A 136 -4.96 -11.09 0.87
CA GLN A 136 -3.99 -10.44 0.01
C GLN A 136 -4.39 -10.63 -1.46
N PHE A 137 -4.39 -9.53 -2.21
CA PHE A 137 -4.72 -9.51 -3.63
C PHE A 137 -3.47 -9.20 -4.44
N ALA A 138 -2.94 -10.20 -5.12
CA ALA A 138 -1.93 -9.98 -6.14
C ALA A 138 -2.52 -9.15 -7.29
N LEU A 139 -1.76 -8.19 -7.79
CA LEU A 139 -2.13 -7.42 -8.97
C LEU A 139 -1.80 -8.24 -10.23
N SER A 140 -2.78 -8.41 -11.11
CA SER A 140 -2.57 -9.08 -12.41
C SER A 140 -1.51 -8.38 -13.27
N ARG A 141 -1.38 -7.08 -13.09
CA ARG A 141 -0.32 -6.26 -13.66
C ARG A 141 0.21 -5.33 -12.57
N SER A 142 1.50 -5.43 -12.26
CA SER A 142 2.14 -4.56 -11.27
C SER A 142 2.05 -3.08 -11.68
N ILE A 143 1.83 -2.20 -10.72
CA ILE A 143 1.70 -0.76 -10.94
C ILE A 143 3.03 -0.08 -10.69
N ARG A 144 3.56 0.63 -11.70
CA ARG A 144 4.73 1.48 -11.53
C ARG A 144 4.44 2.65 -10.62
N VAL A 145 5.35 2.90 -9.67
CA VAL A 145 5.24 4.02 -8.72
C VAL A 145 6.56 4.78 -8.62
N ARG A 146 6.47 6.08 -8.34
CA ARG A 146 7.61 6.95 -8.09
C ARG A 146 7.73 7.26 -6.60
N LYS A 147 8.96 7.50 -6.13
CA LYS A 147 9.22 8.00 -4.78
C LYS A 147 8.36 9.26 -4.53
N GLY A 148 7.71 9.33 -3.38
CA GLY A 148 6.84 10.43 -2.97
C GLY A 148 5.37 10.28 -3.37
N TRP A 149 5.03 9.39 -4.31
CA TRP A 149 3.63 9.06 -4.58
C TRP A 149 3.00 8.36 -3.37
N VAL A 150 1.67 8.35 -3.30
CA VAL A 150 0.92 7.76 -2.19
C VAL A 150 0.06 6.62 -2.72
N VAL A 151 0.06 5.52 -1.99
CA VAL A 151 -0.85 4.39 -2.27
C VAL A 151 -2.08 4.54 -1.40
N ALA A 152 -3.26 4.66 -1.99
CA ALA A 152 -4.53 4.89 -1.33
C ALA A 152 -5.49 3.72 -1.54
N LEU A 153 -6.46 3.57 -0.64
CA LEU A 153 -7.60 2.67 -0.78
C LEU A 153 -8.76 3.44 -1.40
N THR A 154 -9.28 3.00 -2.52
CA THR A 154 -10.52 3.52 -3.13
C THR A 154 -11.67 2.57 -2.86
N VAL A 155 -12.71 3.09 -2.24
CA VAL A 155 -13.93 2.37 -1.87
C VAL A 155 -15.10 3.02 -2.59
N PRO A 156 -15.55 2.49 -3.74
CA PRO A 156 -16.64 3.07 -4.52
C PRO A 156 -18.01 2.92 -3.86
N THR A 157 -18.17 1.89 -3.04
CA THR A 157 -19.36 1.59 -2.25
C THR A 157 -19.02 1.68 -0.77
N TRP A 158 -18.77 0.58 -0.12
CA TRP A 158 -18.34 0.51 1.27
C TRP A 158 -17.38 -0.66 1.53
N ALA A 159 -16.63 -0.57 2.63
CA ALA A 159 -15.78 -1.66 3.10
C ALA A 159 -15.68 -1.62 4.64
N PRO A 160 -15.83 -2.77 5.35
CA PRO A 160 -15.66 -2.85 6.79
C PRO A 160 -14.15 -2.88 7.14
N ALA A 161 -13.41 -1.90 6.64
CA ALA A 161 -11.95 -1.81 6.72
C ALA A 161 -11.53 -0.56 7.51
N LEU A 162 -12.24 -0.28 8.60
CA LEU A 162 -12.02 0.88 9.46
C LEU A 162 -11.88 0.42 10.91
N SER A 163 -10.73 0.68 11.51
CA SER A 163 -10.50 0.59 12.95
C SER A 163 -10.79 1.94 13.61
N VAL A 164 -11.46 1.96 14.73
CA VAL A 164 -11.92 3.19 15.43
C VAL A 164 -11.61 3.12 16.92
N GLY A 165 -11.80 4.23 17.64
CA GLY A 165 -11.51 4.30 19.07
C GLY A 165 -10.01 4.32 19.39
N LEU A 166 -9.17 4.69 18.42
CA LEU A 166 -7.72 4.75 18.54
C LEU A 166 -7.27 6.07 19.19
N GLY A 167 -5.98 6.17 19.49
CA GLY A 167 -5.39 7.40 20.03
C GLY A 167 -5.54 8.61 19.08
N ALA A 168 -5.54 9.81 19.63
CA ALA A 168 -5.63 11.08 18.88
C ALA A 168 -4.45 11.30 17.92
N ASP A 169 -3.39 10.52 18.06
CA ASP A 169 -2.23 10.48 17.19
C ASP A 169 -2.42 9.60 15.94
N THR A 170 -3.59 8.98 15.78
CA THR A 170 -3.96 8.19 14.61
C THR A 170 -4.99 8.92 13.77
N SER A 171 -4.75 9.01 12.45
CA SER A 171 -5.66 9.71 11.52
C SER A 171 -5.47 9.25 10.08
N TRP A 172 -6.54 9.38 9.29
CA TRP A 172 -6.54 9.15 7.85
C TRP A 172 -7.21 10.31 7.09
N ARG A 173 -6.90 10.46 5.82
CA ARG A 173 -7.48 11.48 4.94
C ARG A 173 -8.35 10.85 3.88
N ALA A 174 -9.45 11.53 3.57
CA ALA A 174 -10.39 11.16 2.50
C ALA A 174 -10.40 12.20 1.38
N SER A 175 -10.74 11.76 0.17
CA SER A 175 -10.95 12.56 -1.03
C SER A 175 -12.24 13.39 -0.97
N ARG A 176 -12.43 14.11 0.15
CA ARG A 176 -13.56 15.02 0.39
C ARG A 176 -13.05 16.44 0.50
N ALA A 177 -13.78 17.38 -0.12
CA ALA A 177 -13.45 18.79 -0.09
C ALA A 177 -13.75 19.42 1.29
N ARG A 178 -13.37 20.67 1.45
CA ARG A 178 -13.68 21.43 2.65
C ARG A 178 -15.20 21.62 2.75
N GLY A 179 -15.78 21.30 3.89
CA GLY A 179 -17.23 21.37 4.14
C GLY A 179 -17.97 20.04 3.95
N ASP A 180 -17.35 19.06 3.28
CA ASP A 180 -18.01 17.78 2.93
C ASP A 180 -17.57 16.62 3.83
N CYS A 181 -16.90 16.91 4.95
CA CYS A 181 -16.30 15.85 5.77
C CYS A 181 -17.35 14.94 6.43
N ASP A 182 -18.50 15.46 6.77
CA ASP A 182 -19.59 14.71 7.42
C ASP A 182 -20.55 14.06 6.40
N ASP A 183 -20.44 14.44 5.11
CA ASP A 183 -21.24 13.84 4.05
C ASP A 183 -20.64 12.48 3.61
N THR A 184 -21.07 11.43 4.29
CA THR A 184 -20.67 10.06 3.97
C THR A 184 -21.45 9.46 2.79
N GLN A 185 -22.51 10.14 2.33
CA GLN A 185 -23.35 9.72 1.21
C GLN A 185 -22.82 10.20 -0.14
N ALA A 186 -22.06 11.31 -0.17
CA ALA A 186 -21.49 11.83 -1.40
C ALA A 186 -20.47 10.85 -2.00
N GLN A 187 -20.56 10.63 -3.31
CA GLN A 187 -19.57 9.85 -4.06
C GLN A 187 -18.33 10.70 -4.32
N THR A 188 -17.31 10.53 -3.51
CA THR A 188 -16.03 11.23 -3.63
C THR A 188 -14.86 10.32 -4.00
N ALA A 189 -15.12 9.02 -4.18
CA ALA A 189 -14.11 8.07 -4.61
C ALA A 189 -13.55 8.48 -5.99
N GLN A 190 -12.24 8.49 -6.11
CA GLN A 190 -11.58 8.72 -7.38
C GLN A 190 -11.61 7.42 -8.21
N LEU A 191 -12.41 7.41 -9.25
CA LEU A 191 -12.72 6.21 -10.03
C LEU A 191 -12.04 6.19 -11.41
N ARG A 192 -11.44 7.31 -11.84
CA ARG A 192 -10.87 7.48 -13.18
C ARG A 192 -9.41 7.92 -13.12
N PHE A 193 -8.65 7.48 -14.11
CA PHE A 193 -7.29 7.97 -14.37
C PHE A 193 -7.29 9.50 -14.50
N GLU A 194 -6.24 10.14 -14.00
CA GLU A 194 -6.04 11.60 -13.97
C GLU A 194 -7.08 12.41 -13.17
N GLN A 195 -8.06 11.77 -12.57
CA GLN A 195 -9.01 12.47 -11.69
C GLN A 195 -8.26 13.12 -10.53
N ILE A 196 -8.54 14.41 -10.28
CA ILE A 196 -7.98 15.17 -9.17
C ILE A 196 -9.06 15.33 -8.10
N ALA A 197 -8.70 15.11 -6.84
CA ALA A 197 -9.55 15.38 -5.69
C ALA A 197 -8.76 16.10 -4.59
N GLN A 198 -9.49 16.81 -3.72
CA GLN A 198 -8.94 17.42 -2.52
C GLN A 198 -9.09 16.45 -1.34
N TYR A 199 -8.01 16.21 -0.61
CA TYR A 199 -7.96 15.37 0.58
C TYR A 199 -8.03 16.23 1.85
N TYR A 200 -9.02 17.10 1.92
CA TYR A 200 -9.15 18.05 3.03
C TYR A 200 -9.54 17.35 4.33
N CYS A 201 -10.47 16.40 4.26
CA CYS A 201 -11.06 15.77 5.44
C CYS A 201 -10.07 14.84 6.13
N LEU A 202 -9.78 15.15 7.38
CA LEU A 202 -8.90 14.40 8.27
C LEU A 202 -9.72 13.78 9.40
N TYR A 203 -9.87 12.47 9.37
CA TYR A 203 -10.56 11.72 10.41
C TYR A 203 -9.55 11.23 11.45
N ARG A 204 -9.77 11.59 12.71
CA ARG A 204 -8.91 11.24 13.84
C ARG A 204 -9.44 10.01 14.56
N THR A 205 -8.62 9.44 15.42
CA THR A 205 -8.95 8.25 16.26
C THR A 205 -9.43 7.06 15.45
N ALA A 206 -9.10 7.03 14.16
CA ALA A 206 -9.52 5.99 13.22
C ALA A 206 -8.41 5.67 12.22
N ARG A 207 -8.42 4.45 11.70
CA ARG A 207 -7.44 3.92 10.76
C ARG A 207 -8.09 3.08 9.68
N LEU A 208 -7.66 3.29 8.42
CA LEU A 208 -7.90 2.36 7.32
C LEU A 208 -6.99 1.12 7.49
N THR A 209 -7.57 -0.07 7.39
CA THR A 209 -6.88 -1.33 7.69
C THR A 209 -6.41 -2.04 6.40
N TYR A 210 -5.56 -1.38 5.63
CA TYR A 210 -4.98 -1.94 4.40
C TYR A 210 -3.47 -1.68 4.33
N THR A 211 -2.80 -2.48 3.52
CA THR A 211 -1.37 -2.37 3.21
C THR A 211 -1.13 -2.57 1.71
N ALA A 212 0.08 -2.24 1.25
CA ALA A 212 0.49 -2.49 -0.13
C ALA A 212 1.94 -2.94 -0.21
N THR A 213 2.20 -3.97 -1.00
CA THR A 213 3.52 -4.56 -1.18
C THR A 213 4.24 -3.87 -2.33
N LEU A 214 5.35 -3.20 -2.02
CA LEU A 214 6.24 -2.53 -2.94
C LEU A 214 7.51 -3.35 -3.17
N ILE A 215 7.87 -3.56 -4.43
CA ILE A 215 9.19 -4.02 -4.85
C ILE A 215 9.92 -2.82 -5.45
N PRO A 216 10.96 -2.29 -4.77
CA PRO A 216 11.78 -1.22 -5.31
C PRO A 216 12.53 -1.64 -6.56
N ASP A 217 12.83 -0.68 -7.43
CA ASP A 217 13.77 -0.90 -8.52
C ASP A 217 15.17 -1.19 -7.94
N ALA A 218 15.91 -2.08 -8.58
CA ALA A 218 17.30 -2.33 -8.22
C ALA A 218 18.12 -1.02 -8.33
N PRO A 219 19.10 -0.80 -7.43
CA PRO A 219 20.04 0.29 -7.61
C PRO A 219 20.68 0.19 -9.00
N ARG A 220 20.76 1.31 -9.72
CA ARG A 220 21.53 1.33 -10.97
C ARG A 220 22.98 1.09 -10.60
N SER A 221 23.58 -0.01 -11.04
CA SER A 221 25.02 -0.19 -11.03
C SER A 221 25.63 0.99 -11.77
N GLN A 222 26.40 1.83 -11.08
CA GLN A 222 27.29 2.78 -11.75
C GLN A 222 28.35 1.92 -12.44
N THR A 223 28.17 1.69 -13.72
CA THR A 223 29.26 1.22 -14.56
C THR A 223 30.33 2.31 -14.48
N ALA A 224 31.43 2.02 -13.80
CA ALA A 224 32.58 2.89 -13.77
C ALA A 224 33.03 3.05 -15.23
N GLU A 225 32.80 4.23 -15.79
CA GLU A 225 33.56 4.69 -16.98
C GLU A 225 35.00 4.86 -16.52
N GLN A 226 35.83 3.93 -16.96
CA GLN A 226 37.28 4.08 -16.97
C GLN A 226 37.72 4.53 -18.36
#